data_61489438da8a8ac6bda14cb78e8a78bf
#
_entry.id   61489438da8a8ac6bda14cb78e8a78bf
#
_cell.length_a   1.000
_cell.length_b   1.000
_cell.length_c   1.000
_cell.angle_alpha   90.00
_cell.angle_beta   90.00
_cell.angle_gamma   90.00
#
_symmetry.space_group_name_H-M   'P 1'
#
loop_
_entity.id
_entity.type
_entity.pdbx_description
1 polymer ?
#
loop_
_entity_poly.entity_id
_entity_poly.type
_entity_poly.pdbx_seq_one_letter_code
_entity_poly.pdbx_strand_id
1 'polypeptide(L)'
;MTFVERIKYFLISVDFSISKSFLFSQSRFSKILKDFIYTKLYLLRNNFTIILGKSDLNDFEIPKETVFHTKYSKCYLYKECPEILKKIIKDHQNKIENYLGKNFLFEKVMYYETFNLPEILLKEDVYSNIWHMDSHDGNKLLKIFILLQDVEDNDGPFVYLDRLSTKKNWRKLVNRWTFDKKFLNYDYDEQKKFLGKKGDYLIINTSICSHRASSPKVSRKMLVIDLFPRWTKNNN
;
A
#
# COMPACT_ATOMS: atom_id res chain seq x y z
N MET A 1 19.79 13.48 14.14
CA MET A 1 18.66 14.03 13.38
C MET A 1 18.92 15.52 13.15
N THR A 2 19.07 15.93 11.92
CA THR A 2 19.34 17.33 11.55
C THR A 2 18.11 18.22 11.81
N PHE A 3 18.31 19.55 11.89
CA PHE A 3 17.19 20.51 12.03
C PHE A 3 16.14 20.36 10.89
N VAL A 4 16.63 20.14 9.66
CA VAL A 4 15.76 19.91 8.49
C VAL A 4 14.93 18.63 8.63
N GLU A 5 15.51 17.56 9.18
CA GLU A 5 14.77 16.34 9.47
C GLU A 5 13.70 16.57 10.54
N ARG A 6 14.00 17.34 11.59
CA ARG A 6 13.02 17.69 12.64
C ARG A 6 11.83 18.48 12.07
N ILE A 7 12.10 19.47 11.20
CA ILE A 7 11.01 20.20 10.51
C ILE A 7 10.18 19.27 9.63
N LYS A 8 10.82 18.38 8.87
CA LYS A 8 10.11 17.38 8.05
C LYS A 8 9.22 16.48 8.91
N TYR A 9 9.73 16.01 10.06
CA TYR A 9 8.95 15.19 10.99
C TYR A 9 7.76 15.94 11.60
N PHE A 10 7.98 17.18 12.02
CA PHE A 10 6.91 18.04 12.53
C PHE A 10 5.79 18.22 11.48
N LEU A 11 6.16 18.57 10.25
CA LEU A 11 5.19 18.74 9.16
C LEU A 11 4.43 17.44 8.84
N ILE A 12 5.09 16.29 8.93
CA ILE A 12 4.46 14.97 8.74
C ILE A 12 3.48 14.68 9.88
N SER A 13 3.84 14.95 11.13
CA SER A 13 2.96 14.73 12.29
C SER A 13 1.75 15.65 12.28
N VAL A 14 1.93 16.90 11.85
CA VAL A 14 0.83 17.85 11.64
C VAL A 14 -0.12 17.38 10.53
N ASP A 15 0.42 16.89 9.41
CA ASP A 15 -0.36 16.33 8.31
C ASP A 15 -1.22 15.13 8.79
N PHE A 16 -0.64 14.24 9.57
CA PHE A 16 -1.36 13.10 10.14
C PHE A 16 -2.49 13.54 11.08
N SER A 17 -2.19 14.46 11.99
CA SER A 17 -3.18 14.97 12.95
C SER A 17 -4.31 15.73 12.25
N ILE A 18 -4.00 16.55 11.26
CA ILE A 18 -4.99 17.27 10.45
C ILE A 18 -5.83 16.28 9.65
N SER A 19 -5.22 15.28 9.00
CA SER A 19 -5.95 14.26 8.23
C SER A 19 -6.96 13.52 9.12
N LYS A 20 -6.54 13.14 10.32
CA LYS A 20 -7.38 12.40 11.28
C LYS A 20 -8.52 13.26 11.80
N SER A 21 -8.29 14.54 12.08
CA SER A 21 -9.30 15.48 12.59
C SER A 21 -10.33 15.88 11.53
N PHE A 22 -9.89 16.07 10.29
CA PHE A 22 -10.74 16.47 9.17
C PHE A 22 -11.55 15.34 8.53
N LEU A 23 -11.16 14.08 8.74
CA LEU A 23 -11.92 12.92 8.25
C LEU A 23 -13.36 12.88 8.77
N PHE A 24 -13.62 13.48 9.94
CA PHE A 24 -14.95 13.48 10.58
C PHE A 24 -15.81 14.72 10.27
N SER A 25 -15.25 15.75 9.61
CA SER A 25 -15.99 16.95 9.26
C SER A 25 -16.51 16.91 7.83
N GLN A 26 -17.84 16.94 7.67
CA GLN A 26 -18.51 16.94 6.35
C GLN A 26 -18.73 18.35 5.77
N SER A 27 -18.24 19.41 6.41
CA SER A 27 -18.47 20.77 5.95
C SER A 27 -17.74 21.06 4.62
N ARG A 28 -18.34 21.90 3.78
CA ARG A 28 -17.76 22.31 2.47
C ARG A 28 -16.41 23.02 2.64
N PHE A 29 -16.27 23.78 3.71
CA PHE A 29 -15.04 24.48 4.07
C PHE A 29 -13.93 23.52 4.44
N SER A 30 -14.23 22.49 5.24
CA SER A 30 -13.23 21.46 5.61
C SER A 30 -12.74 20.66 4.41
N LYS A 31 -13.59 20.43 3.39
CA LYS A 31 -13.16 19.79 2.13
C LYS A 31 -12.17 20.65 1.36
N ILE A 32 -12.45 21.94 1.20
CA ILE A 32 -11.56 22.88 0.49
C ILE A 32 -10.22 23.02 1.22
N LEU A 33 -10.25 23.18 2.54
CA LEU A 33 -9.04 23.29 3.35
C LEU A 33 -8.22 22.00 3.33
N LYS A 34 -8.88 20.85 3.39
CA LYS A 34 -8.24 19.54 3.24
C LYS A 34 -7.57 19.38 1.90
N ASP A 35 -8.25 19.71 0.80
CA ASP A 35 -7.68 19.65 -0.54
C ASP A 35 -6.45 20.57 -0.69
N PHE A 36 -6.53 21.77 -0.13
CA PHE A 36 -5.42 22.73 -0.15
C PHE A 36 -4.22 22.24 0.66
N ILE A 37 -4.43 21.86 1.93
CA ILE A 37 -3.37 21.37 2.83
C ILE A 37 -2.77 20.09 2.26
N TYR A 38 -3.60 19.15 1.83
CA TYR A 38 -3.13 17.87 1.31
C TYR A 38 -2.34 18.04 0.02
N THR A 39 -2.78 18.91 -0.89
CA THR A 39 -2.05 19.20 -2.14
C THR A 39 -0.69 19.82 -1.85
N LYS A 40 -0.60 20.74 -0.90
CA LYS A 40 0.66 21.41 -0.53
C LYS A 40 1.60 20.46 0.21
N LEU A 41 1.12 19.73 1.21
CA LEU A 41 1.93 18.79 1.99
C LEU A 41 2.34 17.56 1.17
N TYR A 42 1.48 17.09 0.27
CA TYR A 42 1.81 16.00 -0.65
C TYR A 42 3.02 16.31 -1.54
N LEU A 43 3.18 17.58 -1.94
CA LEU A 43 4.35 18.03 -2.71
C LEU A 43 5.65 18.00 -1.90
N LEU A 44 5.57 18.15 -0.57
CA LEU A 44 6.72 18.13 0.33
C LEU A 44 7.14 16.71 0.75
N ARG A 45 6.31 15.69 0.47
CA ARG A 45 6.64 14.31 0.78
C ARG A 45 7.77 13.80 -0.10
N ASN A 46 8.75 13.16 0.53
CA ASN A 46 9.81 12.49 -0.21
C ASN A 46 9.22 11.44 -1.15
N ASN A 47 9.72 11.39 -2.37
CA ASN A 47 9.32 10.40 -3.34
C ASN A 47 10.15 9.13 -3.14
N PHE A 48 9.49 7.98 -3.21
CA PHE A 48 10.15 6.69 -3.37
C PHE A 48 9.94 6.21 -4.80
N THR A 49 11.02 5.93 -5.50
CA THR A 49 10.94 5.36 -6.84
C THR A 49 10.46 3.92 -6.74
N ILE A 50 9.36 3.60 -7.41
CA ILE A 50 8.83 2.24 -7.49
C ILE A 50 9.90 1.32 -8.06
N ILE A 51 10.12 0.17 -7.43
CA ILE A 51 11.10 -0.82 -7.83
C ILE A 51 10.35 -2.08 -8.27
N LEU A 52 10.66 -2.55 -9.45
CA LEU A 52 10.29 -3.88 -9.95
C LEU A 52 11.54 -4.74 -10.02
N GLY A 53 11.45 -5.99 -9.65
CA GLY A 53 12.54 -6.93 -9.69
C GLY A 53 12.07 -8.37 -9.69
N LYS A 54 13.02 -9.29 -9.67
CA LYS A 54 12.77 -10.73 -9.65
C LYS A 54 13.62 -11.41 -8.60
N SER A 55 13.02 -12.37 -7.93
CA SER A 55 13.66 -13.19 -6.91
C SER A 55 13.36 -14.67 -7.12
N ASP A 56 14.24 -15.51 -6.64
CA ASP A 56 14.06 -16.96 -6.65
C ASP A 56 13.25 -17.41 -5.42
N LEU A 57 12.22 -18.23 -5.64
CA LEU A 57 11.30 -18.73 -4.61
C LEU A 57 11.46 -20.23 -4.35
N ASN A 58 12.63 -20.82 -4.62
CA ASN A 58 12.81 -22.27 -4.54
C ASN A 58 12.48 -22.86 -3.16
N ASP A 59 12.74 -22.13 -2.08
CA ASP A 59 12.59 -22.60 -0.69
C ASP A 59 11.44 -21.91 0.06
N PHE A 60 10.42 -21.43 -0.67
CA PHE A 60 9.32 -20.72 -0.04
C PHE A 60 8.24 -21.67 0.49
N GLU A 61 8.02 -21.66 1.80
CA GLU A 61 6.95 -22.42 2.46
C GLU A 61 5.81 -21.51 2.94
N ILE A 62 4.58 -21.99 2.80
CA ILE A 62 3.39 -21.28 3.30
C ILE A 62 3.28 -21.51 4.81
N PRO A 63 3.03 -20.45 5.63
CA PRO A 63 2.82 -20.61 7.06
C PRO A 63 1.63 -21.53 7.37
N LYS A 64 1.72 -22.27 8.48
CA LYS A 64 0.64 -23.19 8.88
C LYS A 64 -0.50 -22.49 9.63
N GLU A 65 -0.26 -21.34 10.23
CA GLU A 65 -1.27 -20.63 11.05
C GLU A 65 -2.00 -19.57 10.22
N THR A 66 -3.32 -19.69 10.09
CA THR A 66 -4.18 -18.71 9.45
C THR A 66 -4.57 -17.63 10.47
N VAL A 67 -4.32 -16.36 10.16
CA VAL A 67 -4.73 -15.25 11.01
C VAL A 67 -6.19 -14.87 10.74
N PHE A 68 -6.56 -14.91 9.48
CA PHE A 68 -7.91 -14.56 9.08
C PHE A 68 -8.31 -15.36 7.83
N HIS A 69 -9.56 -15.81 7.85
CA HIS A 69 -10.14 -16.56 6.75
C HIS A 69 -11.56 -16.07 6.50
N THR A 70 -11.83 -15.68 5.27
CA THR A 70 -13.18 -15.41 4.77
C THR A 70 -13.45 -16.29 3.56
N LYS A 71 -14.68 -16.27 3.06
CA LYS A 71 -15.03 -16.96 1.80
C LYS A 71 -14.15 -16.51 0.62
N TYR A 72 -13.64 -15.26 0.65
CA TYR A 72 -12.97 -14.63 -0.49
C TYR A 72 -11.49 -14.32 -0.26
N SER A 73 -10.97 -14.57 0.94
CA SER A 73 -9.56 -14.37 1.22
C SER A 73 -9.07 -15.17 2.40
N LYS A 74 -7.79 -15.55 2.35
CA LYS A 74 -7.05 -16.15 3.45
C LYS A 74 -5.80 -15.33 3.68
N CYS A 75 -5.47 -15.08 4.93
CA CYS A 75 -4.24 -14.42 5.33
C CYS A 75 -3.50 -15.27 6.36
N TYR A 76 -2.24 -15.53 6.12
CA TYR A 76 -1.35 -16.27 7.00
C TYR A 76 -0.22 -15.34 7.42
N LEU A 77 0.05 -15.29 8.70
CA LEU A 77 1.12 -14.45 9.25
C LEU A 77 2.37 -15.29 9.48
N TYR A 78 3.52 -14.77 9.04
CA TYR A 78 4.81 -15.35 9.39
C TYR A 78 5.26 -14.85 10.75
N LYS A 79 5.75 -15.76 11.61
CA LYS A 79 6.39 -15.40 12.89
C LYS A 79 7.74 -14.71 12.65
N GLU A 80 8.44 -15.14 11.61
CA GLU A 80 9.75 -14.62 11.23
C GLU A 80 9.73 -14.15 9.77
N CYS A 81 10.61 -13.23 9.45
CA CYS A 81 10.76 -12.76 8.08
C CYS A 81 11.41 -13.85 7.22
N PRO A 82 10.76 -14.32 6.16
CA PRO A 82 11.35 -15.28 5.22
C PRO A 82 12.66 -14.77 4.59
N GLU A 83 13.61 -15.67 4.34
CA GLU A 83 14.93 -15.32 3.79
C GLU A 83 14.84 -14.58 2.45
N ILE A 84 13.87 -14.94 1.62
CA ILE A 84 13.63 -14.25 0.36
C ILE A 84 13.37 -12.75 0.54
N LEU A 85 12.59 -12.37 1.56
CA LEU A 85 12.32 -10.96 1.87
C LEU A 85 13.53 -10.27 2.46
N LYS A 86 14.29 -10.94 3.33
CA LYS A 86 15.54 -10.41 3.87
C LYS A 86 16.53 -10.10 2.74
N LYS A 87 16.63 -10.99 1.74
CA LYS A 87 17.47 -10.80 0.56
C LYS A 87 17.04 -9.58 -0.25
N ILE A 88 15.74 -9.47 -0.59
CA ILE A 88 15.20 -8.31 -1.33
C ILE A 88 15.46 -7.01 -0.56
N ILE A 89 15.23 -7.01 0.76
CA ILE A 89 15.49 -5.84 1.61
C ILE A 89 16.98 -5.46 1.56
N LYS A 90 17.86 -6.43 1.67
CA LYS A 90 19.32 -6.23 1.61
C LYS A 90 19.76 -5.66 0.26
N ASP A 91 19.25 -6.21 -0.84
CA ASP A 91 19.58 -5.76 -2.20
C ASP A 91 19.15 -4.30 -2.46
N HIS A 92 18.14 -3.83 -1.75
CA HIS A 92 17.61 -2.47 -1.86
C HIS A 92 17.82 -1.61 -0.62
N GLN A 93 18.66 -2.06 0.31
CA GLN A 93 18.83 -1.45 1.63
C GLN A 93 19.08 0.06 1.55
N ASN A 94 20.02 0.50 0.74
CA ASN A 94 20.37 1.93 0.60
C ASN A 94 19.16 2.78 0.16
N LYS A 95 18.33 2.29 -0.77
CA LYS A 95 17.14 3.02 -1.25
C LYS A 95 16.06 3.06 -0.17
N ILE A 96 15.87 1.95 0.54
CA ILE A 96 14.89 1.84 1.63
C ILE A 96 15.31 2.74 2.79
N GLU A 97 16.59 2.69 3.22
CA GLU A 97 17.12 3.53 4.31
C GLU A 97 17.09 5.02 3.98
N ASN A 98 17.40 5.40 2.74
CA ASN A 98 17.30 6.80 2.30
C ASN A 98 15.86 7.32 2.38
N TYR A 99 14.88 6.45 2.22
CA TYR A 99 13.48 6.81 2.29
C TYR A 99 12.90 6.70 3.71
N LEU A 100 13.04 5.56 4.37
CA LEU A 100 12.48 5.29 5.70
C LEU A 100 13.37 5.77 6.84
N GLY A 101 14.66 5.95 6.61
CA GLY A 101 15.70 6.18 7.61
C GLY A 101 16.44 4.90 7.98
N LYS A 102 17.64 5.07 8.59
CA LYS A 102 18.41 3.94 9.14
C LYS A 102 17.59 3.26 10.24
N ASN A 103 17.73 1.94 10.34
CA ASN A 103 17.03 1.12 11.33
C ASN A 103 15.49 1.13 11.16
N PHE A 104 14.99 1.13 9.93
CA PHE A 104 13.58 0.91 9.67
C PHE A 104 13.10 -0.44 10.25
N LEU A 105 11.80 -0.56 10.48
CA LEU A 105 11.17 -1.77 11.02
C LEU A 105 10.38 -2.46 9.93
N PHE A 106 10.36 -3.77 9.97
CA PHE A 106 9.32 -4.55 9.29
C PHE A 106 8.34 -5.06 10.34
N GLU A 107 7.06 -5.06 10.00
CA GLU A 107 6.06 -5.43 10.98
C GLU A 107 5.41 -6.75 10.61
N LYS A 108 4.60 -6.76 9.62
CA LYS A 108 3.80 -7.93 9.30
C LYS A 108 4.28 -8.53 7.99
N VAL A 109 4.70 -9.77 8.04
CA VAL A 109 4.94 -10.57 6.84
C VAL A 109 3.73 -11.46 6.64
N MET A 110 3.02 -11.24 5.55
CA MET A 110 1.73 -11.86 5.30
C MET A 110 1.73 -12.59 3.96
N TYR A 111 1.29 -13.85 3.99
CA TYR A 111 0.86 -14.53 2.80
C TYR A 111 -0.62 -14.26 2.60
N TYR A 112 -0.99 -13.75 1.45
CA TYR A 112 -2.37 -13.54 1.04
C TYR A 112 -2.77 -14.49 -0.08
N GLU A 113 -3.93 -15.12 0.08
CA GLU A 113 -4.62 -15.80 -1.00
C GLU A 113 -6.01 -15.16 -1.14
N THR A 114 -6.28 -14.60 -2.31
CA THR A 114 -7.56 -13.97 -2.63
C THR A 114 -8.28 -14.80 -3.70
N PHE A 115 -9.60 -14.87 -3.60
CA PHE A 115 -10.46 -15.65 -4.48
C PHE A 115 -11.40 -14.75 -5.28
N ASN A 116 -12.05 -15.34 -6.29
CA ASN A 116 -13.02 -14.64 -7.11
C ASN A 116 -14.14 -14.00 -6.27
N LEU A 117 -14.46 -12.74 -6.57
CA LEU A 117 -15.61 -12.03 -5.99
C LEU A 117 -16.81 -12.11 -6.93
N PRO A 118 -17.99 -12.44 -6.41
CA PRO A 118 -19.22 -12.23 -7.14
C PRO A 118 -19.38 -10.76 -7.55
N GLU A 119 -20.01 -10.51 -8.68
CA GLU A 119 -20.18 -9.16 -9.24
C GLU A 119 -20.80 -8.17 -8.23
N ILE A 120 -21.78 -8.64 -7.45
CA ILE A 120 -22.46 -7.84 -6.41
C ILE A 120 -21.50 -7.30 -5.34
N LEU A 121 -20.40 -8.00 -5.06
CA LEU A 121 -19.40 -7.63 -4.06
C LEU A 121 -18.25 -6.80 -4.63
N LEU A 122 -18.14 -6.61 -5.93
CA LEU A 122 -17.06 -5.82 -6.53
C LEU A 122 -17.06 -4.37 -6.07
N LYS A 123 -18.21 -3.85 -5.64
CA LYS A 123 -18.38 -2.47 -5.13
C LYS A 123 -18.26 -2.37 -3.61
N GLU A 124 -18.02 -3.46 -2.92
CA GLU A 124 -17.81 -3.51 -1.47
C GLU A 124 -16.33 -3.73 -1.17
N ASP A 125 -15.85 -3.25 -0.01
CA ASP A 125 -14.47 -3.46 0.43
C ASP A 125 -14.32 -4.84 1.09
N VAL A 126 -14.01 -5.85 0.31
CA VAL A 126 -13.91 -7.24 0.79
C VAL A 126 -12.48 -7.61 1.17
N TYR A 127 -11.49 -7.24 0.34
CA TYR A 127 -10.07 -7.50 0.59
C TYR A 127 -9.20 -6.39 -0.05
N SER A 128 -9.55 -5.13 0.24
CA SER A 128 -8.91 -3.96 -0.36
C SER A 128 -9.07 -3.90 -1.89
N ASN A 129 -10.19 -4.37 -2.41
CA ASN A 129 -10.51 -4.34 -3.84
C ASN A 129 -11.03 -2.97 -4.32
N ILE A 130 -11.18 -2.00 -3.44
CA ILE A 130 -11.51 -0.61 -3.76
C ILE A 130 -10.27 0.29 -3.65
N TRP A 131 -10.25 1.39 -4.41
CA TRP A 131 -9.13 2.33 -4.38
C TRP A 131 -8.93 2.94 -3.00
N HIS A 132 -7.69 2.83 -2.49
CA HIS A 132 -7.30 3.37 -1.19
C HIS A 132 -5.81 3.73 -1.15
N MET A 133 -5.42 4.38 -0.07
CA MET A 133 -4.04 4.55 0.36
C MET A 133 -3.94 4.09 1.80
N ASP A 134 -2.83 3.48 2.16
CA ASP A 134 -2.55 3.00 3.52
C ASP A 134 -2.20 4.17 4.44
N SER A 135 -3.19 4.99 4.76
CA SER A 135 -3.00 6.20 5.55
C SER A 135 -3.02 5.96 7.06
N HIS A 136 -3.37 4.76 7.51
CA HIS A 136 -3.52 4.44 8.92
C HIS A 136 -2.18 4.28 9.64
N ASP A 137 -1.13 3.94 8.91
CA ASP A 137 0.17 3.54 9.44
C ASP A 137 1.23 4.65 9.30
N GLY A 138 0.80 5.87 9.04
CA GLY A 138 1.68 7.02 8.89
C GLY A 138 2.04 7.32 7.43
N ASN A 139 2.81 8.42 7.25
CA ASN A 139 3.07 8.98 5.92
C ASN A 139 4.24 8.34 5.18
N LYS A 140 4.94 7.40 5.82
CA LYS A 140 6.04 6.65 5.22
C LYS A 140 5.85 5.18 5.45
N LEU A 141 5.32 4.52 4.47
CA LEU A 141 5.12 3.08 4.43
C LEU A 141 5.61 2.57 3.09
N LEU A 142 6.52 1.61 3.10
CA LEU A 142 6.82 0.83 1.91
C LEU A 142 6.22 -0.55 2.08
N LYS A 143 5.63 -1.06 1.01
CA LYS A 143 5.25 -2.48 0.91
C LYS A 143 6.08 -3.16 -0.16
N ILE A 144 6.48 -4.38 0.14
CA ILE A 144 7.05 -5.30 -0.83
C ILE A 144 6.00 -6.36 -1.11
N PHE A 145 5.60 -6.47 -2.37
CA PHE A 145 4.70 -7.52 -2.87
C PHE A 145 5.53 -8.50 -3.69
N ILE A 146 5.37 -9.80 -3.45
CA ILE A 146 6.01 -10.85 -4.27
C ILE A 146 4.92 -11.75 -4.83
N LEU A 147 4.96 -12.01 -6.12
CA LEU A 147 4.05 -12.95 -6.79
C LEU A 147 4.47 -14.39 -6.45
N LEU A 148 3.55 -15.16 -5.90
CA LEU A 148 3.77 -16.58 -5.57
C LEU A 148 3.25 -17.54 -6.65
N GLN A 149 2.71 -16.97 -7.71
CA GLN A 149 2.27 -17.62 -8.95
C GLN A 149 2.42 -16.63 -10.10
N ASP A 150 2.31 -17.09 -11.33
CA ASP A 150 2.18 -16.22 -12.49
C ASP A 150 0.88 -15.43 -12.39
N VAL A 151 0.92 -14.15 -12.72
CA VAL A 151 -0.24 -13.24 -12.66
C VAL A 151 -0.38 -12.50 -13.98
N GLU A 152 -1.47 -12.76 -14.65
CA GLU A 152 -1.93 -12.07 -15.85
C GLU A 152 -3.15 -11.18 -15.55
N ASP A 153 -3.70 -10.50 -16.55
CA ASP A 153 -4.82 -9.57 -16.39
C ASP A 153 -6.04 -10.18 -15.69
N ASN A 154 -6.31 -11.45 -15.93
CA ASN A 154 -7.47 -12.16 -15.37
C ASN A 154 -7.23 -12.80 -13.99
N ASP A 155 -5.98 -12.75 -13.50
CA ASP A 155 -5.60 -13.37 -12.23
C ASP A 155 -5.70 -12.41 -11.05
N GLY A 156 -6.39 -11.28 -11.25
CA GLY A 156 -6.65 -10.30 -10.20
C GLY A 156 -5.39 -9.54 -9.77
N PRO A 157 -4.68 -8.88 -10.68
CA PRO A 157 -3.44 -8.17 -10.35
C PRO A 157 -3.64 -7.11 -9.27
N PHE A 158 -2.56 -6.79 -8.57
CA PHE A 158 -2.47 -5.55 -7.79
C PHE A 158 -2.43 -4.38 -8.75
N VAL A 159 -3.36 -3.43 -8.57
CA VAL A 159 -3.49 -2.25 -9.43
C VAL A 159 -3.12 -1.01 -8.64
N TYR A 160 -2.32 -0.13 -9.23
CA TYR A 160 -1.86 1.07 -8.56
C TYR A 160 -1.75 2.27 -9.50
N LEU A 161 -1.83 3.45 -8.91
CA LEU A 161 -1.44 4.71 -9.50
C LEU A 161 -0.10 5.11 -8.90
N ASP A 162 0.86 5.50 -9.73
CA ASP A 162 2.06 6.12 -9.19
C ASP A 162 1.74 7.47 -8.53
N ARG A 163 2.73 8.08 -7.90
CA ARG A 163 2.54 9.34 -7.16
C ARG A 163 1.93 10.46 -8.01
N LEU A 164 2.37 10.62 -9.26
CA LEU A 164 1.89 11.70 -10.12
C LEU A 164 0.46 11.45 -10.56
N SER A 165 0.15 10.22 -10.94
CA SER A 165 -1.19 9.78 -11.33
C SER A 165 -2.17 9.82 -10.14
N THR A 166 -1.71 9.45 -8.93
CA THR A 166 -2.48 9.59 -7.69
C THR A 166 -2.82 11.06 -7.44
N LYS A 167 -1.82 11.97 -7.58
CA LYS A 167 -2.03 13.41 -7.41
C LYS A 167 -3.00 13.96 -8.46
N LYS A 168 -2.85 13.60 -9.73
CA LYS A 168 -3.73 14.04 -10.82
C LYS A 168 -5.18 13.64 -10.56
N ASN A 169 -5.39 12.43 -10.05
CA ASN A 169 -6.72 11.89 -9.79
C ASN A 169 -7.22 12.13 -8.35
N TRP A 170 -6.50 12.94 -7.56
CA TRP A 170 -6.73 13.14 -6.14
C TRP A 170 -8.19 13.41 -5.77
N ARG A 171 -8.86 14.32 -6.49
CA ARG A 171 -10.25 14.69 -6.20
C ARG A 171 -11.22 13.52 -6.34
N LYS A 172 -10.98 12.62 -7.30
CA LYS A 172 -11.79 11.40 -7.49
C LYS A 172 -11.48 10.36 -6.40
N LEU A 173 -10.20 10.23 -6.01
CA LEU A 173 -9.74 9.27 -5.00
C LEU A 173 -10.17 9.65 -3.57
N VAL A 174 -10.17 10.93 -3.23
CA VAL A 174 -10.60 11.43 -1.90
C VAL A 174 -12.08 11.15 -1.66
N ASN A 175 -12.88 10.99 -2.70
CA ASN A 175 -14.30 10.65 -2.58
C ASN A 175 -14.59 9.26 -1.99
N ARG A 176 -13.58 8.42 -1.74
CA ARG A 176 -13.74 7.18 -0.97
C ARG A 176 -14.51 7.40 0.34
N TRP A 177 -14.25 8.52 1.01
CA TRP A 177 -14.87 8.87 2.30
C TRP A 177 -16.21 9.61 2.16
N THR A 178 -16.59 10.05 0.95
CA THR A 178 -17.83 10.77 0.67
C THR A 178 -18.91 9.90 0.03
N PHE A 179 -18.71 8.58 0.01
CA PHE A 179 -19.70 7.60 -0.48
C PHE A 179 -20.09 7.71 -1.98
N ASP A 180 -19.31 8.38 -2.82
CA ASP A 180 -19.54 8.30 -4.25
C ASP A 180 -19.01 6.95 -4.79
N LYS A 181 -19.87 5.94 -4.67
CA LYS A 181 -19.56 4.53 -5.02
C LYS A 181 -19.07 4.36 -6.46
N LYS A 182 -19.34 5.31 -7.36
CA LYS A 182 -18.94 5.22 -8.78
C LYS A 182 -17.42 5.25 -9.01
N PHE A 183 -16.65 5.79 -8.04
CA PHE A 183 -15.19 5.86 -8.15
C PHE A 183 -14.45 4.76 -7.41
N LEU A 184 -15.12 3.92 -6.64
CA LEU A 184 -14.48 2.90 -5.82
C LEU A 184 -13.70 1.87 -6.65
N ASN A 185 -14.24 1.50 -7.81
CA ASN A 185 -13.64 0.54 -8.76
C ASN A 185 -13.43 1.17 -10.15
N TYR A 186 -13.31 2.50 -10.20
CA TYR A 186 -13.11 3.20 -11.46
C TYR A 186 -11.76 2.80 -12.08
N ASP A 187 -11.75 2.52 -13.38
CA ASP A 187 -10.52 2.29 -14.12
C ASP A 187 -9.96 3.63 -14.60
N TYR A 188 -8.76 3.95 -14.10
CA TYR A 188 -8.03 5.15 -14.48
C TYR A 188 -7.10 4.84 -15.65
N ASP A 189 -7.03 5.74 -16.65
CA ASP A 189 -6.17 5.57 -17.82
C ASP A 189 -4.68 5.39 -17.45
N GLU A 190 -4.27 6.03 -16.34
CA GLU A 190 -2.89 5.96 -15.85
C GLU A 190 -2.63 4.81 -14.88
N GLN A 191 -3.63 3.96 -14.64
CA GLN A 191 -3.45 2.82 -13.72
C GLN A 191 -2.43 1.82 -14.29
N LYS A 192 -1.65 1.26 -13.38
CA LYS A 192 -0.66 0.22 -13.67
C LYS A 192 -1.07 -1.05 -12.97
N LYS A 193 -0.84 -2.17 -13.62
CA LYS A 193 -1.09 -3.50 -13.07
C LYS A 193 0.24 -4.17 -12.77
N PHE A 194 0.36 -4.79 -11.60
CA PHE A 194 1.50 -5.62 -11.27
C PHE A 194 1.27 -7.02 -11.82
N LEU A 195 1.70 -7.22 -13.07
CA LEU A 195 1.71 -8.46 -13.81
C LEU A 195 3.12 -9.05 -13.76
N GLY A 196 3.24 -10.37 -13.89
CA GLY A 196 4.54 -11.01 -13.95
C GLY A 196 4.52 -12.50 -13.66
N LYS A 197 5.71 -13.05 -13.49
CA LYS A 197 5.95 -14.45 -13.20
C LYS A 197 6.11 -14.65 -11.69
N LYS A 198 5.92 -15.88 -11.24
CA LYS A 198 6.26 -16.30 -9.87
C LYS A 198 7.69 -15.83 -9.53
N GLY A 199 7.81 -15.13 -8.39
CA GLY A 199 9.08 -14.53 -7.94
C GLY A 199 9.27 -13.08 -8.32
N ASP A 200 8.49 -12.51 -9.24
CA ASP A 200 8.54 -11.08 -9.50
C ASP A 200 8.05 -10.30 -8.29
N TYR A 201 8.71 -9.16 -8.00
CA TYR A 201 8.34 -8.34 -6.85
C TYR A 201 8.22 -6.86 -7.20
N LEU A 202 7.44 -6.17 -6.39
CA LEU A 202 7.18 -4.74 -6.45
C LEU A 202 7.44 -4.12 -5.08
N ILE A 203 8.28 -3.06 -5.02
CA ILE A 203 8.44 -2.21 -3.83
C ILE A 203 7.80 -0.86 -4.14
N ILE A 204 6.81 -0.49 -3.35
CA ILE A 204 6.01 0.71 -3.58
C ILE A 204 5.63 1.39 -2.26
N ASN A 205 5.51 2.72 -2.30
CA ASN A 205 4.94 3.48 -1.19
C ASN A 205 3.42 3.53 -1.30
N THR A 206 2.75 2.68 -0.55
CA THR A 206 1.29 2.57 -0.54
C THR A 206 0.60 3.68 0.25
N SER A 207 1.33 4.47 1.03
CA SER A 207 0.77 5.64 1.72
C SER A 207 0.59 6.88 0.82
N ILE A 208 1.24 6.90 -0.36
CA ILE A 208 1.14 7.99 -1.33
C ILE A 208 0.74 7.54 -2.73
N CYS A 209 0.78 6.25 -3.01
CA CYS A 209 0.33 5.65 -4.25
C CYS A 209 -1.01 4.98 -4.00
N SER A 210 -2.07 5.52 -4.57
CA SER A 210 -3.39 4.87 -4.48
C SER A 210 -3.37 3.52 -5.18
N HIS A 211 -4.01 2.55 -4.57
CA HIS A 211 -3.97 1.18 -5.06
C HIS A 211 -5.23 0.40 -4.70
N ARG A 212 -5.40 -0.74 -5.33
CA ARG A 212 -6.44 -1.72 -5.03
C ARG A 212 -6.02 -3.13 -5.44
N ALA A 213 -6.64 -4.13 -4.86
CA ALA A 213 -6.63 -5.48 -5.38
C ALA A 213 -7.68 -5.62 -6.48
N SER A 214 -7.43 -6.43 -7.49
CA SER A 214 -8.46 -6.87 -8.44
C SER A 214 -8.96 -8.26 -8.08
N SER A 215 -10.19 -8.59 -8.48
CA SER A 215 -10.74 -9.93 -8.29
C SER A 215 -10.12 -10.90 -9.29
N PRO A 216 -9.50 -12.00 -8.84
CA PRO A 216 -9.01 -13.03 -9.74
C PRO A 216 -10.17 -13.90 -10.26
N LYS A 217 -9.99 -14.52 -11.43
CA LYS A 217 -10.97 -15.52 -11.91
C LYS A 217 -11.01 -16.77 -11.03
N VAL A 218 -9.88 -17.18 -10.49
CA VAL A 218 -9.76 -18.35 -9.61
C VAL A 218 -9.19 -17.93 -8.26
N SER A 219 -7.87 -17.75 -8.18
CA SER A 219 -7.19 -17.26 -6.99
C SER A 219 -5.89 -16.55 -7.35
N ARG A 220 -5.44 -15.68 -6.44
CA ARG A 220 -4.13 -15.02 -6.49
C ARG A 220 -3.43 -15.18 -5.17
N LYS A 221 -2.14 -15.54 -5.22
CA LYS A 221 -1.27 -15.73 -4.06
C LYS A 221 -0.13 -14.73 -4.07
N MET A 222 0.04 -14.02 -2.97
CA MET A 222 1.08 -12.99 -2.81
C MET A 222 1.68 -13.04 -1.41
N LEU A 223 2.97 -12.77 -1.34
CA LEU A 223 3.64 -12.44 -0.09
C LEU A 223 3.75 -10.93 0.02
N VAL A 224 3.44 -10.39 1.19
CA VAL A 224 3.46 -8.95 1.45
C VAL A 224 4.19 -8.66 2.74
N ILE A 225 5.06 -7.65 2.74
CA ILE A 225 5.69 -7.13 3.95
C ILE A 225 5.53 -5.62 4.03
N ASP A 226 5.25 -5.14 5.22
CA ASP A 226 5.14 -3.73 5.54
C ASP A 226 6.44 -3.23 6.21
N LEU A 227 7.04 -2.17 5.64
CA LEU A 227 8.26 -1.54 6.14
C LEU A 227 7.95 -0.13 6.62
N PHE A 228 8.33 0.17 7.87
CA PHE A 228 8.06 1.45 8.53
C PHE A 228 9.32 2.13 9.03
N PRO A 229 9.34 3.45 9.16
CA PRO A 229 10.33 4.15 9.95
C PRO A 229 10.24 3.76 11.43
N ARG A 230 11.39 3.58 12.09
CA ARG A 230 11.44 3.17 13.52
C ARG A 230 10.66 4.09 14.47
N TRP A 231 10.52 5.36 14.14
CA TRP A 231 9.84 6.36 14.98
C TRP A 231 8.30 6.25 14.99
N THR A 232 7.69 5.49 14.08
CA THR A 232 6.22 5.31 14.07
C THR A 232 5.74 4.41 15.19
N LYS A 233 6.59 3.58 15.78
CA LYS A 233 6.23 2.62 16.86
C LYS A 233 6.23 3.21 18.28
N ASN A 234 6.82 4.38 18.50
CA ASN A 234 6.97 4.95 19.85
C ASN A 234 5.78 5.83 20.28
N ASN A 235 4.69 5.88 19.51
CA ASN A 235 3.54 6.75 19.78
C ASN A 235 2.22 5.97 20.00
N ASN A 236 2.32 4.69 20.39
CA ASN A 236 1.16 3.89 20.82
C ASN A 236 1.26 3.56 22.29
#